data_1bca6643eaab744c38441a0f90b0a5f6
#
_entry.id   1bca6643eaab744c38441a0f90b0a5f6
#
_cell.length_a   1.000
_cell.length_b   1.000
_cell.length_c   1.000
_cell.angle_alpha   90.00
_cell.angle_beta   90.00
_cell.angle_gamma   90.00
#
_symmetry.space_group_name_H-M   'P 1'
#
loop_
_entity.id
_entity.type
_entity.pdbx_description
1 polymer ?
#
loop_
_entity_poly.entity_id
_entity_poly.type
_entity_poly.pdbx_seq_one_letter_code
_entity_poly.pdbx_strand_id
1 'polypeptide(L)'
;MALTRLGRLLVVGTVLSLFMIMMSITIQPVPQYSIDEIMDNSDTHLGERIHIRGTIVNGTLNDDSLVTLIGIEDTLKVDISGLAIPVGFEEGKMVSVKGVLKIVDDNFVIRADEIQTGCPSKYDPSNSETTN
;
A
#
# COMPACT_ATOMS: atom_id res chain seq x y z
N MET A 1 38.28 -13.82 30.65
CA MET A 1 37.50 -13.94 31.88
C MET A 1 36.42 -14.99 31.70
N ALA A 2 36.37 -15.97 32.58
CA ALA A 2 35.33 -16.98 32.52
C ALA A 2 34.06 -16.43 33.16
N LEU A 3 33.06 -16.19 32.34
CA LEU A 3 31.76 -15.82 32.83
C LEU A 3 31.12 -17.03 33.52
N THR A 4 30.51 -16.77 34.66
CA THR A 4 29.75 -17.81 35.33
C THR A 4 28.59 -18.25 34.44
N ARG A 5 28.02 -19.42 34.69
CA ARG A 5 26.89 -19.93 33.89
C ARG A 5 25.73 -18.94 33.89
N LEU A 6 25.51 -18.30 35.03
CA LEU A 6 24.48 -17.28 35.18
C LEU A 6 24.81 -16.04 34.33
N GLY A 7 26.06 -15.61 34.32
CA GLY A 7 26.49 -14.48 33.52
C GLY A 7 26.29 -14.69 32.01
N ARG A 8 26.59 -15.93 31.54
CA ARG A 8 26.36 -16.27 30.12
C ARG A 8 24.87 -16.22 29.76
N LEU A 9 24.00 -16.70 30.63
CA LEU A 9 22.58 -16.65 30.41
C LEU A 9 22.07 -15.22 30.38
N LEU A 10 22.59 -14.36 31.25
CA LEU A 10 22.22 -12.95 31.24
C LEU A 10 22.63 -12.24 29.96
N VAL A 11 23.84 -12.49 29.49
CA VAL A 11 24.35 -11.90 28.26
C VAL A 11 23.51 -12.34 27.06
N VAL A 12 23.29 -13.64 26.94
CA VAL A 12 22.49 -14.18 25.84
C VAL A 12 21.06 -13.62 25.89
N GLY A 13 20.47 -13.58 27.05
CA GLY A 13 19.11 -13.02 27.22
C GLY A 13 19.05 -11.55 26.83
N THR A 14 20.05 -10.77 27.24
CA THR A 14 20.11 -9.35 26.87
C THR A 14 20.27 -9.14 25.37
N VAL A 15 21.15 -9.90 24.74
CA VAL A 15 21.38 -9.82 23.29
C VAL A 15 20.11 -10.20 22.53
N LEU A 16 19.45 -11.28 22.94
CA LEU A 16 18.19 -11.71 22.30
C LEU A 16 17.10 -10.68 22.47
N SER A 17 16.98 -10.10 23.67
CA SER A 17 15.97 -9.05 23.92
C SER A 17 16.23 -7.82 23.06
N LEU A 18 17.48 -7.43 22.95
CA LEU A 18 17.88 -6.26 22.16
C LEU A 18 17.61 -6.50 20.66
N PHE A 19 17.90 -7.70 20.19
CA PHE A 19 17.62 -8.10 18.82
C PHE A 19 16.12 -8.10 18.52
N MET A 20 15.33 -8.59 19.47
CA MET A 20 13.88 -8.63 19.35
C MET A 20 13.26 -7.23 19.29
N ILE A 21 13.76 -6.33 20.14
CA ILE A 21 13.34 -4.92 20.13
C ILE A 21 13.70 -4.27 18.79
N MET A 22 14.93 -4.48 18.34
CA MET A 22 15.39 -3.93 17.08
C MET A 22 14.55 -4.41 15.90
N MET A 23 14.20 -5.69 15.90
CA MET A 23 13.37 -6.27 14.87
C MET A 23 11.94 -5.71 14.89
N SER A 24 11.40 -5.46 16.08
CA SER A 24 10.07 -4.88 16.24
C SER A 24 9.99 -3.45 15.69
N ILE A 25 11.05 -2.68 15.84
CA ILE A 25 11.09 -1.30 15.35
C ILE A 25 11.18 -1.24 13.83
N THR A 26 11.81 -2.24 13.22
CA THR A 26 12.06 -2.24 11.78
C THR A 26 10.79 -2.53 10.97
N ILE A 27 9.84 -3.21 11.55
CA ILE A 27 8.61 -3.59 10.85
C ILE A 27 7.52 -2.56 11.16
N GLN A 28 7.43 -1.54 10.33
CA GLN A 28 6.32 -0.60 10.38
C GLN A 28 5.44 -0.86 9.17
N PRO A 29 4.34 -1.59 9.35
CA PRO A 29 3.43 -1.79 8.23
C PRO A 29 2.81 -0.47 7.84
N VAL A 30 2.76 -0.21 6.54
CA VAL A 30 2.07 0.97 6.03
C VAL A 30 0.57 0.74 6.27
N PRO A 31 -0.12 1.65 6.96
CA PRO A 31 -1.54 1.49 7.20
C PRO A 31 -2.31 1.40 5.89
N GLN A 32 -3.24 0.49 5.82
CA GLN A 32 -4.10 0.32 4.65
C GLN A 32 -5.45 0.97 4.92
N TYR A 33 -5.87 1.83 4.02
CA TYR A 33 -7.13 2.54 4.12
C TYR A 33 -7.98 2.30 2.87
N SER A 34 -9.28 2.42 3.02
CA SER A 34 -10.17 2.55 1.87
C SER A 34 -10.16 4.01 1.40
N ILE A 35 -10.56 4.22 0.15
CA ILE A 35 -10.64 5.57 -0.41
C ILE A 35 -11.61 6.42 0.40
N ASP A 36 -12.73 5.83 0.80
CA ASP A 36 -13.75 6.53 1.59
C ASP A 36 -13.21 6.99 2.94
N GLU A 37 -12.42 6.16 3.61
CA GLU A 37 -11.77 6.54 4.87
C GLU A 37 -10.80 7.71 4.70
N ILE A 38 -10.05 7.70 3.62
CA ILE A 38 -9.11 8.78 3.33
C ILE A 38 -9.86 10.08 3.05
N MET A 39 -10.94 10.01 2.27
CA MET A 39 -11.71 11.21 1.94
C MET A 39 -12.43 11.79 3.14
N ASP A 40 -12.87 10.95 4.07
CA ASP A 40 -13.51 11.41 5.32
C ASP A 40 -12.52 12.13 6.24
N ASN A 41 -11.25 11.73 6.22
CA ASN A 41 -10.22 12.28 7.10
C ASN A 41 -9.00 12.75 6.31
N SER A 42 -9.23 13.33 5.16
CA SER A 42 -8.16 13.70 4.23
C SER A 42 -7.11 14.63 4.86
N ASP A 43 -7.54 15.59 5.65
CA ASP A 43 -6.62 16.52 6.30
C ASP A 43 -5.67 15.84 7.28
N THR A 44 -6.13 14.77 7.92
CA THR A 44 -5.33 14.02 8.87
C THR A 44 -4.22 13.22 8.18
N HIS A 45 -4.48 12.79 6.96
CA HIS A 45 -3.55 11.93 6.22
C HIS A 45 -2.66 12.68 5.23
N LEU A 46 -2.83 13.99 5.14
CA LEU A 46 -1.99 14.81 4.24
C LEU A 46 -0.51 14.68 4.59
N GLY A 47 0.30 14.39 3.59
CA GLY A 47 1.73 14.24 3.74
C GLY A 47 2.17 12.89 4.29
N GLU A 48 1.24 12.03 4.64
CA GLU A 48 1.55 10.68 5.11
C GLU A 48 1.62 9.70 3.95
N ARG A 49 2.50 8.73 4.10
CA ARG A 49 2.54 7.60 3.17
C ARG A 49 1.47 6.61 3.56
N ILE A 50 0.53 6.39 2.67
CA ILE A 50 -0.62 5.52 2.91
C ILE A 50 -0.73 4.46 1.82
N HIS A 51 -1.44 3.41 2.14
CA HIS A 51 -1.75 2.31 1.23
C HIS A 51 -3.27 2.31 1.03
N ILE A 52 -3.70 2.53 -0.20
CA ILE A 52 -5.12 2.52 -0.53
C ILE A 52 -5.44 1.41 -1.51
N ARG A 53 -6.70 1.02 -1.50
CA ARG A 53 -7.23 0.04 -2.44
C ARG A 53 -8.48 0.62 -3.10
N GLY A 54 -8.57 0.46 -4.40
CA GLY A 54 -9.72 0.93 -5.15
C GLY A 54 -9.77 0.31 -6.53
N THR A 55 -10.85 0.60 -7.23
CA THR A 55 -11.04 0.12 -8.60
C THR A 55 -10.77 1.26 -9.58
N ILE A 56 -10.06 0.97 -10.66
CA ILE A 56 -9.75 1.97 -11.69
C ILE A 56 -11.05 2.32 -12.42
N VAL A 57 -11.40 3.60 -12.42
CA VAL A 57 -12.59 4.08 -13.12
C VAL A 57 -12.36 4.05 -14.62
N ASN A 58 -13.34 3.53 -15.35
CA ASN A 58 -13.27 3.45 -16.81
C ASN A 58 -13.13 4.84 -17.42
N GLY A 59 -12.26 4.96 -18.41
CA GLY A 59 -12.02 6.23 -19.10
C GLY A 59 -11.01 7.14 -18.42
N THR A 60 -10.47 6.75 -17.27
CA THR A 60 -9.50 7.58 -16.53
C THR A 60 -8.05 7.15 -16.74
N LEU A 61 -7.82 5.96 -17.25
CA LEU A 61 -6.48 5.48 -17.57
C LEU A 61 -6.06 6.04 -18.94
N ASN A 62 -5.40 7.17 -18.92
CA ASN A 62 -4.97 7.87 -20.13
C ASN A 62 -3.49 8.23 -20.06
N ASP A 63 -3.01 8.98 -21.03
CA ASP A 63 -1.62 9.35 -21.14
C ASP A 63 -1.16 10.41 -20.13
N ASP A 64 -2.09 10.97 -19.37
CA ASP A 64 -1.77 12.07 -18.45
C ASP A 64 -1.16 11.59 -17.13
N SER A 65 -0.93 10.31 -16.99
CA SER A 65 -0.35 9.70 -15.77
C SER A 65 -1.20 9.89 -14.51
N LEU A 66 -2.45 10.29 -14.68
CA LEU A 66 -3.40 10.41 -13.59
C LEU A 66 -4.51 9.38 -13.81
N VAL A 67 -4.78 8.64 -12.75
CA VAL A 67 -5.82 7.61 -12.76
C VAL A 67 -6.76 7.90 -11.61
N THR A 68 -8.05 7.72 -11.82
CA THR A 68 -9.05 7.85 -10.76
C THR A 68 -9.39 6.46 -10.23
N LEU A 69 -9.28 6.31 -8.92
CA LEU A 69 -9.73 5.11 -8.22
C LEU A 69 -11.02 5.41 -7.49
N ILE A 70 -11.92 4.46 -7.50
CA ILE A 70 -13.18 4.55 -6.77
C ILE A 70 -13.19 3.55 -5.62
N GLY A 71 -13.63 4.02 -4.45
CA GLY A 71 -13.92 3.17 -3.30
C GLY A 71 -15.37 2.69 -3.35
N ILE A 72 -16.08 2.87 -2.26
CA ILE A 72 -17.52 2.55 -2.21
C ILE A 72 -18.34 3.69 -2.78
N GLU A 73 -18.08 4.91 -2.34
CA GLU A 73 -18.79 6.11 -2.79
C GLU A 73 -17.84 7.19 -3.31
N ASP A 74 -16.68 7.29 -2.71
CA ASP A 74 -15.72 8.35 -3.02
C ASP A 74 -14.70 7.92 -4.06
N THR A 75 -14.17 8.92 -4.77
CA THR A 75 -13.11 8.73 -5.76
C THR A 75 -11.86 9.50 -5.33
N LEU A 76 -10.71 9.02 -5.75
CA LEU A 76 -9.43 9.65 -5.45
C LEU A 76 -8.51 9.54 -6.67
N LYS A 77 -7.89 10.65 -7.01
CA LYS A 77 -6.92 10.67 -8.10
C LYS A 77 -5.57 10.17 -7.63
N VAL A 78 -4.91 9.44 -8.49
CA VAL A 78 -3.59 8.88 -8.23
C VAL A 78 -2.66 9.29 -9.35
N ASP A 79 -1.54 9.87 -8.97
CA ASP A 79 -0.47 10.24 -9.90
C ASP A 79 0.49 9.06 -10.02
N ILE A 80 0.53 8.47 -11.20
CA ILE A 80 1.37 7.31 -11.50
C ILE A 80 2.55 7.69 -12.39
N SER A 81 2.84 8.96 -12.55
CA SER A 81 3.95 9.41 -13.39
C SER A 81 5.29 8.85 -12.91
N GLY A 82 6.09 8.38 -13.84
CA GLY A 82 7.40 7.81 -13.53
C GLY A 82 7.39 6.39 -13.00
N LEU A 83 6.22 5.78 -12.85
CA LEU A 83 6.11 4.41 -12.39
C LEU A 83 5.98 3.43 -13.55
N ALA A 84 6.59 2.26 -13.37
CA ALA A 84 6.34 1.14 -14.27
C ALA A 84 4.93 0.61 -14.03
N ILE A 85 4.16 0.47 -15.07
CA ILE A 85 2.79 -0.03 -14.98
C ILE A 85 2.84 -1.56 -14.88
N PRO A 86 2.33 -2.14 -13.79
CA PRO A 86 2.34 -3.59 -13.65
C PRO A 86 1.35 -4.27 -14.59
N VAL A 87 1.60 -5.53 -14.86
CA VAL A 87 0.67 -6.35 -15.62
C VAL A 87 -0.65 -6.46 -14.85
N GLY A 88 -1.75 -6.29 -15.55
CA GLY A 88 -3.07 -6.33 -14.91
C GLY A 88 -3.59 -4.97 -14.46
N PHE A 89 -2.82 -3.92 -14.67
CA PHE A 89 -3.28 -2.56 -14.38
C PHE A 89 -4.18 -2.07 -15.52
N GLU A 90 -5.45 -2.35 -15.38
CA GLU A 90 -6.46 -2.07 -16.40
C GLU A 90 -7.68 -1.42 -15.78
N GLU A 91 -8.42 -0.69 -16.60
CA GLU A 91 -9.68 -0.07 -16.18
C GLU A 91 -10.67 -1.14 -15.70
N GLY A 92 -11.41 -0.82 -14.63
CA GLY A 92 -12.35 -1.74 -14.03
C GLY A 92 -11.75 -2.78 -13.10
N LYS A 93 -10.43 -2.79 -12.95
CA LYS A 93 -9.73 -3.72 -12.06
C LYS A 93 -9.43 -3.09 -10.72
N MET A 94 -9.42 -3.90 -9.68
CA MET A 94 -9.04 -3.47 -8.35
C MET A 94 -7.52 -3.45 -8.23
N VAL A 95 -7.00 -2.35 -7.71
CA VAL A 95 -5.56 -2.18 -7.51
C VAL A 95 -5.30 -1.62 -6.12
N SER A 96 -4.10 -1.86 -5.63
CA SER A 96 -3.60 -1.27 -4.40
C SER A 96 -2.47 -0.29 -4.74
N VAL A 97 -2.50 0.86 -4.13
CA VAL A 97 -1.51 1.91 -4.38
C VAL A 97 -0.93 2.38 -3.06
N LYS A 98 0.38 2.48 -3.01
CA LYS A 98 1.09 3.12 -1.90
C LYS A 98 1.66 4.43 -2.38
N GLY A 99 1.52 5.45 -1.59
CA GLY A 99 2.03 6.77 -1.92
C GLY A 99 1.71 7.80 -0.86
N VAL A 100 2.05 9.04 -1.17
CA VAL A 100 1.85 10.17 -0.27
C VAL A 100 0.65 10.98 -0.73
N LEU A 101 -0.25 11.26 0.20
CA LEU A 101 -1.42 12.09 -0.06
C LEU A 101 -0.99 13.56 -0.15
N LYS A 102 -1.37 14.21 -1.23
CA LYS A 102 -1.07 15.62 -1.49
C LYS A 102 -2.31 16.36 -1.97
N ILE A 103 -2.23 17.67 -1.92
CA ILE A 103 -3.23 18.54 -2.54
C ILE A 103 -2.62 19.15 -3.80
N VAL A 104 -3.28 18.96 -4.92
CA VAL A 104 -2.89 19.54 -6.22
C VAL A 104 -4.14 20.19 -6.81
N ASP A 105 -4.07 21.51 -7.09
CA ASP A 105 -5.20 22.28 -7.64
C ASP A 105 -6.49 22.11 -6.82
N ASP A 106 -6.37 22.19 -5.49
CA ASP A 106 -7.47 22.01 -4.53
C ASP A 106 -8.09 20.61 -4.51
N ASN A 107 -7.46 19.66 -5.17
CA ASN A 107 -7.91 18.26 -5.17
C ASN A 107 -6.91 17.38 -4.46
N PHE A 108 -7.42 16.38 -3.77
CA PHE A 108 -6.57 15.36 -3.15
C PHE A 108 -6.05 14.41 -4.21
N VAL A 109 -4.74 14.22 -4.22
CA VAL A 109 -4.05 13.33 -5.15
C VAL A 109 -3.03 12.52 -4.39
N ILE A 110 -2.98 11.22 -4.63
CA ILE A 110 -1.89 10.40 -4.11
C ILE A 110 -0.80 10.33 -5.16
N ARG A 111 0.39 10.72 -4.77
CA ARG A 111 1.58 10.48 -5.57
C ARG A 111 2.06 9.08 -5.31
N ALA A 112 1.75 8.16 -6.21
CA ALA A 112 2.07 6.76 -6.05
C ALA A 112 3.58 6.53 -6.16
N ASP A 113 4.09 5.68 -5.29
CA ASP A 113 5.46 5.19 -5.39
C ASP A 113 5.49 3.68 -5.62
N GLU A 114 4.38 2.99 -5.35
CA GLU A 114 4.26 1.56 -5.59
C GLU A 114 2.82 1.22 -5.96
N ILE A 115 2.64 0.41 -6.99
CA ILE A 115 1.33 -0.06 -7.44
C ILE A 115 1.35 -1.58 -7.43
N GLN A 116 0.31 -2.17 -6.84
CA GLN A 116 0.10 -3.60 -6.85
C GLN A 116 -1.25 -3.89 -7.46
N THR A 117 -1.27 -4.67 -8.52
CA THR A 117 -2.52 -5.16 -9.07
C THR A 117 -3.07 -6.27 -8.19
N GLY A 118 -4.38 -6.46 -8.26
CA GLY A 118 -5.02 -7.55 -7.52
C GLY A 118 -4.34 -8.86 -7.84
N CYS A 119 -4.30 -9.74 -6.85
CA CYS A 119 -3.60 -11.00 -6.97
C CYS A 119 -3.83 -11.64 -8.31
N PRO A 120 -2.77 -11.83 -9.12
CA PRO A 120 -2.88 -12.72 -10.26
C PRO A 120 -2.99 -14.12 -9.67
N SER A 121 -4.12 -14.40 -9.14
CA SER A 121 -4.15 -15.59 -8.35
C SER A 121 -4.13 -16.80 -9.23
N LYS A 122 -3.17 -17.61 -8.97
CA LYS A 122 -3.17 -18.99 -9.39
C LYS A 122 -4.41 -19.72 -8.87
N TYR A 123 -5.09 -19.11 -7.95
CA TYR A 123 -6.21 -19.70 -7.21
C TYR A 123 -7.52 -19.00 -7.51
N ASP A 124 -7.56 -18.15 -8.51
CA ASP A 124 -8.80 -17.49 -8.85
C ASP A 124 -9.72 -18.48 -9.59
N PRO A 125 -10.77 -18.95 -8.94
CA PRO A 125 -11.67 -19.91 -9.57
C PRO A 125 -12.43 -19.34 -10.75
N SER A 126 -12.51 -18.02 -10.84
CA SER A 126 -13.21 -17.37 -11.95
C SER A 126 -12.52 -17.62 -13.28
N ASN A 127 -11.22 -17.81 -13.27
CA ASN A 127 -10.48 -18.09 -14.50
C ASN A 127 -10.77 -19.47 -15.06
N SER A 128 -11.11 -20.41 -14.21
CA SER A 128 -11.45 -21.74 -14.68
C SER A 128 -12.88 -21.82 -15.22
N GLU A 129 -13.71 -20.92 -14.78
CA GLU A 129 -15.11 -20.89 -15.23
C GLU A 129 -15.27 -20.28 -16.60
N THR A 130 -14.40 -19.36 -16.95
CA THR A 130 -14.50 -18.66 -18.22
C THR A 130 -14.17 -19.51 -19.42
N THR A 131 -13.68 -20.72 -19.20
CA THR A 131 -13.33 -21.64 -20.28
C THR A 131 -14.50 -22.49 -20.77
N ASN A 132 -15.64 -22.34 -20.22
CA ASN A 132 -16.83 -23.10 -20.59
C ASN A 132 -17.59 -22.48 -21.76
#